data_91d482e62dedcdef2c2fbd395bffa061
#
_entry.id   91d482e62dedcdef2c2fbd395bffa061
#
_cell.length_a   1.000
_cell.length_b   1.000
_cell.length_c   1.000
_cell.angle_alpha   90.00
_cell.angle_beta   90.00
_cell.angle_gamma   90.00
#
_symmetry.space_group_name_H-M   'P 1'
#
loop_
_entity.id
_entity.type
_entity.pdbx_description
1 polymer ?
#
loop_
_entity_poly.entity_id
_entity_poly.type
_entity_poly.pdbx_seq_one_letter_code
_entity_poly.pdbx_strand_id
1 'polypeptide(L)'
;MLEFSQFDRRRYPTVPVREGYRQWLPSYETTVEDEMDVVLLAPLERVPWAAVERAADLGCGTGRTGAWLRKRGIARIDGIDLTPEMLAIARGRGIYERLGQADVAGTGLEDGAYDLVTTCLVDEHLRDLRPLYLEAARLLRPGGVHVLVGYHPHFIMTTGIPTHFDRATGEPVAIETYVHLLSDHVSAARAAGLSLGEMRERLVDDRWITLRPRWAPYRNHPVSFAMAWGKP
;
A
#
# COMPACT_ATOMS: atom_id res chain seq x y z
N MET A 1 -18.67 3.69 -4.19
CA MET A 1 -17.88 2.54 -3.72
C MET A 1 -18.49 1.26 -4.27
N LEU A 2 -17.67 0.39 -4.85
CA LEU A 2 -18.09 -0.92 -5.35
C LEU A 2 -17.72 -1.99 -4.32
N GLU A 3 -18.66 -2.87 -4.01
CA GLU A 3 -18.42 -3.99 -3.11
C GLU A 3 -17.67 -5.11 -3.86
N PHE A 4 -16.58 -5.63 -3.30
CA PHE A 4 -15.80 -6.70 -3.92
C PHE A 4 -16.67 -7.95 -4.20
N SER A 5 -17.65 -8.22 -3.38
CA SER A 5 -18.60 -9.35 -3.54
C SER A 5 -19.28 -9.42 -4.92
N GLN A 6 -19.42 -8.27 -5.62
CA GLN A 6 -19.98 -8.20 -6.97
C GLN A 6 -19.05 -8.84 -8.03
N PHE A 7 -17.77 -8.91 -7.76
CA PHE A 7 -16.73 -9.41 -8.66
C PHE A 7 -16.12 -10.73 -8.20
N ASP A 8 -16.41 -11.15 -6.96
CA ASP A 8 -15.80 -12.34 -6.35
C ASP A 8 -16.13 -13.61 -7.13
N ARG A 9 -15.10 -14.17 -7.80
CA ARG A 9 -15.18 -15.43 -8.53
C ARG A 9 -14.56 -16.58 -7.75
N ARG A 10 -13.83 -16.29 -6.68
CA ARG A 10 -13.07 -17.28 -5.90
C ARG A 10 -13.86 -17.83 -4.73
N ARG A 11 -14.74 -17.00 -4.15
CA ARG A 11 -15.56 -17.34 -2.98
C ARG A 11 -14.74 -17.90 -1.82
N TYR A 12 -13.54 -17.33 -1.62
CA TYR A 12 -12.71 -17.71 -0.50
C TYR A 12 -13.36 -17.27 0.83
N PRO A 13 -13.23 -18.05 1.92
CA PRO A 13 -13.57 -17.57 3.24
C PRO A 13 -12.88 -16.23 3.51
N THR A 14 -13.63 -15.23 3.93
CA THR A 14 -13.10 -13.86 4.14
C THR A 14 -12.95 -13.58 5.62
N VAL A 15 -11.82 -12.99 6.01
CA VAL A 15 -11.52 -12.58 7.38
C VAL A 15 -11.26 -11.08 7.46
N PRO A 16 -11.49 -10.44 8.64
CA PRO A 16 -11.14 -9.05 8.85
C PRO A 16 -9.65 -8.78 8.63
N VAL A 17 -9.30 -7.55 8.23
CA VAL A 17 -7.94 -7.14 7.83
C VAL A 17 -6.87 -7.56 8.83
N ARG A 18 -7.00 -7.13 10.10
CA ARG A 18 -6.01 -7.44 11.14
C ARG A 18 -5.83 -8.94 11.35
N GLU A 19 -6.94 -9.69 11.37
CA GLU A 19 -6.90 -11.15 11.53
C GLU A 19 -6.24 -11.83 10.32
N GLY A 20 -6.54 -11.35 9.10
CA GLY A 20 -5.96 -11.87 7.88
C GLY A 20 -4.44 -11.73 7.86
N TYR A 21 -3.93 -10.53 8.12
CA TYR A 21 -2.48 -10.30 8.17
C TYR A 21 -1.79 -11.04 9.32
N ARG A 22 -2.44 -11.19 10.47
CA ARG A 22 -1.92 -12.02 11.56
C ARG A 22 -1.80 -13.49 11.16
N GLN A 23 -2.79 -14.03 10.45
CA GLN A 23 -2.76 -15.42 9.97
C GLN A 23 -1.75 -15.62 8.83
N TRP A 24 -1.59 -14.62 7.95
CA TRP A 24 -0.67 -14.67 6.82
C TRP A 24 0.81 -14.58 7.23
N LEU A 25 1.09 -13.99 8.38
CA LEU A 25 2.44 -13.65 8.84
C LEU A 25 3.50 -14.76 8.66
N PRO A 26 3.23 -16.05 8.95
CA PRO A 26 4.23 -17.10 8.81
C PRO A 26 4.79 -17.29 7.39
N SER A 27 4.01 -16.94 6.35
CA SER A 27 4.40 -17.06 4.94
C SER A 27 4.50 -15.71 4.23
N TYR A 28 4.18 -14.60 4.89
CA TYR A 28 4.06 -13.29 4.28
C TYR A 28 5.30 -12.88 3.48
N GLU A 29 6.47 -12.91 4.10
CA GLU A 29 7.74 -12.48 3.49
C GLU A 29 8.15 -13.31 2.25
N THR A 30 7.64 -14.54 2.12
CA THR A 30 7.95 -15.42 0.99
C THR A 30 6.90 -15.39 -0.11
N THR A 31 5.71 -14.87 0.18
CA THR A 31 4.57 -14.89 -0.75
C THR A 31 4.21 -13.52 -1.30
N VAL A 32 4.55 -12.44 -0.57
CA VAL A 32 4.31 -11.07 -1.05
C VAL A 32 5.25 -10.71 -2.20
N GLU A 33 4.73 -9.96 -3.18
CA GLU A 33 5.45 -9.67 -4.42
C GLU A 33 5.94 -8.22 -4.46
N ASP A 34 7.27 -8.00 -4.50
CA ASP A 34 7.86 -6.65 -4.69
C ASP A 34 7.44 -6.00 -6.01
N GLU A 35 7.13 -6.82 -7.03
CA GLU A 35 6.66 -6.36 -8.33
C GLU A 35 5.30 -5.63 -8.26
N MET A 36 4.51 -5.85 -7.21
CA MET A 36 3.22 -5.17 -7.03
C MET A 36 3.34 -3.77 -6.43
N ASP A 37 4.37 -3.51 -5.64
CA ASP A 37 4.48 -2.27 -4.85
C ASP A 37 5.84 -1.56 -5.00
N VAL A 38 6.88 -2.12 -4.43
CA VAL A 38 8.19 -1.46 -4.29
C VAL A 38 8.79 -1.06 -5.64
N VAL A 39 8.57 -1.85 -6.70
CA VAL A 39 9.06 -1.56 -8.05
C VAL A 39 8.44 -0.28 -8.63
N LEU A 40 7.21 0.07 -8.22
CA LEU A 40 6.53 1.28 -8.66
C LEU A 40 7.07 2.56 -8.03
N LEU A 41 7.76 2.48 -6.91
CA LEU A 41 8.29 3.65 -6.22
C LEU A 41 9.48 4.27 -6.97
N ALA A 42 10.39 3.44 -7.48
CA ALA A 42 11.63 3.90 -8.09
C ALA A 42 11.45 4.84 -9.29
N PRO A 43 10.50 4.62 -10.22
CA PRO A 43 10.32 5.43 -11.40
C PRO A 43 9.51 6.72 -11.16
N LEU A 44 9.05 7.02 -9.93
CA LEU A 44 8.33 8.25 -9.64
C LEU A 44 9.27 9.45 -9.65
N GLU A 45 9.10 10.31 -10.66
CA GLU A 45 9.93 11.49 -10.92
C GLU A 45 9.48 12.72 -10.11
N ARG A 46 8.19 12.78 -9.74
CA ARG A 46 7.62 13.89 -8.94
C ARG A 46 7.93 13.80 -7.44
N VAL A 47 8.52 12.70 -7.00
CA VAL A 47 8.99 12.58 -5.62
C VAL A 47 10.46 13.03 -5.54
N PRO A 48 10.78 14.09 -4.78
CA PRO A 48 12.14 14.60 -4.67
C PRO A 48 12.97 13.72 -3.70
N TRP A 49 13.19 12.46 -4.06
CA TRP A 49 13.78 11.42 -3.19
C TRP A 49 15.03 11.87 -2.43
N ALA A 50 15.92 12.63 -3.10
CA ALA A 50 17.16 13.11 -2.50
C ALA A 50 16.96 14.25 -1.47
N ALA A 51 15.79 14.89 -1.47
CA ALA A 51 15.46 16.00 -0.57
C ALA A 51 14.51 15.56 0.57
N VAL A 52 14.11 14.29 0.61
CA VAL A 52 13.28 13.75 1.68
C VAL A 52 14.12 13.54 2.93
N GLU A 53 13.85 14.29 3.98
CA GLU A 53 14.52 14.15 5.28
C GLU A 53 13.72 13.27 6.25
N ARG A 54 12.36 13.40 6.23
CA ARG A 54 11.47 12.66 7.12
C ARG A 54 10.29 12.08 6.37
N ALA A 55 10.05 10.78 6.55
CA ALA A 55 8.94 10.04 5.94
C ALA A 55 8.04 9.40 7.00
N ALA A 56 6.73 9.32 6.69
CA ALA A 56 5.77 8.48 7.40
C ALA A 56 5.35 7.33 6.47
N ASP A 57 5.42 6.10 6.97
CA ASP A 57 5.05 4.86 6.26
C ASP A 57 3.76 4.30 6.89
N LEU A 58 2.62 4.55 6.24
CA LEU A 58 1.29 4.23 6.74
C LEU A 58 0.86 2.85 6.23
N GLY A 59 0.54 1.93 7.14
CA GLY A 59 0.37 0.52 6.83
C GLY A 59 1.71 -0.13 6.54
N CYS A 60 2.72 0.16 7.37
CA CYS A 60 4.11 -0.24 7.14
C CYS A 60 4.34 -1.76 7.16
N GLY A 61 3.39 -2.53 7.67
CA GLY A 61 3.45 -3.99 7.74
C GLY A 61 4.73 -4.48 8.42
N THR A 62 5.45 -5.36 7.73
CA THR A 62 6.76 -5.89 8.18
C THR A 62 7.93 -4.94 7.89
N GLY A 63 7.67 -3.77 7.26
CA GLY A 63 8.68 -2.75 6.99
C GLY A 63 9.38 -2.87 5.64
N ARG A 64 8.75 -3.45 4.62
CA ARG A 64 9.33 -3.58 3.26
C ARG A 64 9.52 -2.23 2.59
N THR A 65 8.49 -1.38 2.59
CA THR A 65 8.55 0.00 2.08
C THR A 65 9.59 0.82 2.85
N GLY A 66 9.57 0.77 4.17
CA GLY A 66 10.58 1.44 5.01
C GLY A 66 12.02 0.99 4.69
N ALA A 67 12.25 -0.31 4.43
CA ALA A 67 13.57 -0.81 4.03
C ALA A 67 14.01 -0.23 2.69
N TRP A 68 13.08 -0.10 1.74
CA TRP A 68 13.35 0.55 0.46
C TRP A 68 13.67 2.05 0.63
N LEU A 69 12.88 2.76 1.44
CA LEU A 69 13.12 4.19 1.75
C LEU A 69 14.49 4.39 2.41
N ARG A 70 14.86 3.53 3.35
CA ARG A 70 16.18 3.55 4.01
C ARG A 70 17.33 3.37 3.00
N LYS A 71 17.19 2.46 2.04
CA LYS A 71 18.16 2.26 0.95
C LYS A 71 18.28 3.48 0.02
N ARG A 72 17.25 4.34 -0.04
CA ARG A 72 17.27 5.62 -0.76
C ARG A 72 17.93 6.75 0.03
N GLY A 73 18.39 6.50 1.25
CA GLY A 73 19.08 7.48 2.08
C GLY A 73 18.18 8.24 3.05
N ILE A 74 16.87 7.94 3.11
CA ILE A 74 15.94 8.59 4.02
C ILE A 74 16.23 8.12 5.45
N ALA A 75 16.74 9.02 6.29
CA ALA A 75 17.24 8.67 7.60
C ALA A 75 16.14 8.60 8.68
N ARG A 76 15.11 9.42 8.58
CA ARG A 76 14.05 9.55 9.57
C ARG A 76 12.75 8.99 9.01
N ILE A 77 12.35 7.81 9.50
CA ILE A 77 11.14 7.11 9.03
C ILE A 77 10.32 6.71 10.25
N ASP A 78 9.08 7.17 10.31
CA ASP A 78 8.09 6.73 11.29
C ASP A 78 7.14 5.73 10.61
N GLY A 79 6.82 4.61 11.26
CA GLY A 79 5.96 3.56 10.72
C GLY A 79 4.70 3.38 11.58
N ILE A 80 3.56 3.23 10.90
CA ILE A 80 2.26 2.94 11.53
C ILE A 80 1.65 1.71 10.89
N ASP A 81 1.15 0.79 11.72
CA ASP A 81 0.38 -0.37 11.26
C ASP A 81 -0.69 -0.75 12.27
N LEU A 82 -1.77 -1.37 11.80
CA LEU A 82 -2.87 -1.84 12.65
C LEU A 82 -2.52 -3.15 13.39
N THR A 83 -1.58 -3.94 12.84
CA THR A 83 -1.27 -5.31 13.24
C THR A 83 0.00 -5.37 14.09
N PRO A 84 -0.10 -5.59 15.42
CA PRO A 84 1.08 -5.58 16.31
C PRO A 84 2.10 -6.67 15.98
N GLU A 85 1.66 -7.80 15.42
CA GLU A 85 2.54 -8.88 14.98
C GLU A 85 3.41 -8.46 13.78
N MET A 86 2.86 -7.69 12.83
CA MET A 86 3.62 -7.09 11.72
C MET A 86 4.65 -6.08 12.27
N LEU A 87 4.22 -5.21 13.19
CA LEU A 87 5.11 -4.24 13.85
C LEU A 87 6.26 -4.88 14.60
N ALA A 88 6.07 -6.08 15.16
CA ALA A 88 7.14 -6.81 15.82
C ALA A 88 8.27 -7.16 14.85
N ILE A 89 7.93 -7.58 13.61
CA ILE A 89 8.93 -7.84 12.56
C ILE A 89 9.57 -6.54 12.09
N ALA A 90 8.77 -5.50 11.82
CA ALA A 90 9.27 -4.19 11.42
C ALA A 90 10.27 -3.61 12.42
N ARG A 91 10.02 -3.79 13.73
CA ARG A 91 10.93 -3.39 14.82
C ARG A 91 12.26 -4.12 14.74
N GLY A 92 12.25 -5.41 14.44
CA GLY A 92 13.46 -6.22 14.25
C GLY A 92 14.37 -5.76 13.11
N ARG A 93 13.83 -5.02 12.14
CA ARG A 93 14.62 -4.46 11.02
C ARG A 93 15.47 -3.24 11.42
N GLY A 94 15.16 -2.55 12.52
CA GLY A 94 15.91 -1.37 12.99
C GLY A 94 15.85 -0.17 12.02
N ILE A 95 14.79 -0.04 11.23
CA ILE A 95 14.65 0.97 10.18
C ILE A 95 13.97 2.23 10.69
N TYR A 96 12.91 2.06 11.46
CA TYR A 96 12.01 3.12 11.88
C TYR A 96 12.54 3.84 13.14
N GLU A 97 12.40 5.16 13.16
CA GLU A 97 12.64 5.98 14.35
C GLU A 97 11.52 5.75 15.39
N ARG A 98 10.28 5.69 14.90
CA ARG A 98 9.09 5.36 15.69
C ARG A 98 8.28 4.29 14.98
N LEU A 99 7.70 3.37 15.77
CA LEU A 99 6.70 2.41 15.31
C LEU A 99 5.48 2.50 16.24
N GLY A 100 4.33 2.80 15.65
CA GLY A 100 3.07 2.95 16.37
C GLY A 100 2.00 1.99 15.87
N GLN A 101 1.20 1.44 16.79
CA GLN A 101 -0.01 0.72 16.44
C GLN A 101 -1.17 1.70 16.37
N ALA A 102 -1.64 1.99 15.15
CA ALA A 102 -2.80 2.85 14.92
C ALA A 102 -3.43 2.55 13.55
N ASP A 103 -4.64 3.07 13.35
CA ASP A 103 -5.30 3.13 12.06
C ASP A 103 -4.63 4.20 11.18
N VAL A 104 -4.49 3.94 9.89
CA VAL A 104 -3.93 4.89 8.91
C VAL A 104 -4.78 6.15 8.74
N ALA A 105 -6.03 6.12 9.19
CA ALA A 105 -6.95 7.26 9.21
C ALA A 105 -6.79 8.17 10.44
N GLY A 106 -5.93 7.79 11.40
CA GLY A 106 -5.74 8.55 12.65
C GLY A 106 -4.47 8.07 13.35
N THR A 107 -3.32 8.44 12.83
CA THR A 107 -2.00 7.88 13.19
C THR A 107 -1.46 8.40 14.52
N GLY A 108 -1.92 9.55 14.99
CA GLY A 108 -1.32 10.26 16.14
C GLY A 108 0.07 10.83 15.88
N LEU A 109 0.54 10.82 14.63
CA LEU A 109 1.78 11.46 14.23
C LEU A 109 1.62 12.97 14.12
N GLU A 110 2.74 13.70 14.14
CA GLU A 110 2.81 15.16 14.18
C GLU A 110 2.34 15.81 12.89
N ASP A 111 1.55 16.90 13.00
CA ASP A 111 1.03 17.67 11.89
C ASP A 111 2.16 18.39 11.13
N GLY A 112 2.12 18.36 9.79
CA GLY A 112 3.02 19.15 8.95
C GLY A 112 4.50 18.82 9.11
N ALA A 113 4.83 17.63 9.61
CA ALA A 113 6.20 17.26 9.97
C ALA A 113 6.92 16.40 8.92
N TYR A 114 6.22 15.97 7.85
CA TYR A 114 6.75 15.00 6.90
C TYR A 114 6.90 15.56 5.49
N ASP A 115 8.02 15.25 4.87
CA ASP A 115 8.29 15.52 3.45
C ASP A 115 7.57 14.52 2.55
N LEU A 116 7.47 13.29 3.05
CA LEU A 116 6.91 12.15 2.34
C LEU A 116 5.97 11.37 3.26
N VAL A 117 4.82 11.02 2.73
CA VAL A 117 3.94 9.99 3.31
C VAL A 117 3.83 8.86 2.29
N THR A 118 4.07 7.62 2.68
CA THR A 118 3.88 6.43 1.84
C THR A 118 2.74 5.57 2.37
N THR A 119 1.96 4.99 1.44
CA THR A 119 0.92 4.01 1.73
C THR A 119 0.95 2.98 0.61
N CYS A 120 1.31 1.73 0.92
CA CYS A 120 1.47 0.69 -0.10
C CYS A 120 0.57 -0.51 0.21
N LEU A 121 -0.36 -0.83 -0.72
CA LEU A 121 -1.28 -1.97 -0.66
C LEU A 121 -2.12 -1.98 0.63
N VAL A 122 -2.75 -0.86 0.93
CA VAL A 122 -3.63 -0.64 2.09
C VAL A 122 -5.02 -0.20 1.65
N ASP A 123 -5.10 0.53 0.54
CA ASP A 123 -6.33 1.17 0.06
C ASP A 123 -7.46 0.17 -0.19
N GLU A 124 -7.16 -1.02 -0.69
CA GLU A 124 -8.13 -2.08 -0.90
C GLU A 124 -8.77 -2.61 0.40
N HIS A 125 -8.20 -2.31 1.55
CA HIS A 125 -8.72 -2.70 2.87
C HIS A 125 -9.53 -1.60 3.55
N LEU A 126 -9.59 -0.41 2.95
CA LEU A 126 -10.32 0.74 3.50
C LEU A 126 -11.71 0.84 2.85
N ARG A 127 -12.74 0.93 3.68
CA ARG A 127 -14.10 1.15 3.17
C ARG A 127 -14.28 2.55 2.56
N ASP A 128 -13.62 3.56 3.11
CA ASP A 128 -13.64 4.95 2.64
C ASP A 128 -12.19 5.46 2.56
N LEU A 129 -11.78 5.98 1.41
CA LEU A 129 -10.45 6.52 1.19
C LEU A 129 -10.23 7.91 1.82
N ARG A 130 -11.30 8.67 2.05
CA ARG A 130 -11.18 10.08 2.50
C ARG A 130 -10.40 10.25 3.80
N PRO A 131 -10.61 9.41 4.85
CA PRO A 131 -9.85 9.55 6.09
C PRO A 131 -8.34 9.37 5.88
N LEU A 132 -7.92 8.40 5.04
CA LEU A 132 -6.51 8.20 4.70
C LEU A 132 -5.90 9.44 4.04
N TYR A 133 -6.58 9.99 3.01
CA TYR A 133 -6.07 11.18 2.30
C TYR A 133 -6.03 12.43 3.17
N LEU A 134 -7.04 12.61 4.05
CA LEU A 134 -7.04 13.69 5.03
C LEU A 134 -5.87 13.56 6.02
N GLU A 135 -5.62 12.35 6.51
CA GLU A 135 -4.50 12.09 7.42
C GLU A 135 -3.16 12.31 6.73
N ALA A 136 -2.97 11.80 5.50
CA ALA A 136 -1.76 12.05 4.73
C ALA A 136 -1.53 13.57 4.50
N ALA A 137 -2.59 14.30 4.14
CA ALA A 137 -2.50 15.75 3.97
C ALA A 137 -2.18 16.47 5.28
N ARG A 138 -2.72 16.03 6.43
CA ARG A 138 -2.41 16.59 7.76
C ARG A 138 -0.93 16.43 8.11
N LEU A 139 -0.38 15.22 7.85
CA LEU A 139 1.01 14.88 8.16
C LEU A 139 2.03 15.65 7.30
N LEU A 140 1.71 15.86 6.03
CA LEU A 140 2.60 16.52 5.09
C LEU A 140 2.82 18.00 5.43
N ARG A 141 4.06 18.47 5.33
CA ARG A 141 4.38 19.91 5.26
C ARG A 141 3.96 20.49 3.90
N PRO A 142 3.83 21.81 3.75
CA PRO A 142 3.71 22.45 2.42
C PRO A 142 4.86 21.99 1.50
N GLY A 143 4.54 21.64 0.26
CA GLY A 143 5.49 21.07 -0.70
C GLY A 143 5.80 19.58 -0.50
N GLY A 144 5.26 18.92 0.51
CA GLY A 144 5.41 17.49 0.75
C GLY A 144 4.59 16.63 -0.21
N VAL A 145 4.93 15.34 -0.31
CA VAL A 145 4.32 14.41 -1.26
C VAL A 145 3.73 13.19 -0.53
N HIS A 146 2.49 12.82 -0.87
CA HIS A 146 1.92 11.52 -0.53
C HIS A 146 2.07 10.58 -1.72
N VAL A 147 2.69 9.42 -1.51
CA VAL A 147 2.77 8.33 -2.49
C VAL A 147 1.87 7.21 -2.04
N LEU A 148 0.86 6.90 -2.86
CA LEU A 148 0.01 5.73 -2.67
C LEU A 148 0.31 4.71 -3.77
N VAL A 149 0.54 3.47 -3.37
CA VAL A 149 0.58 2.31 -4.27
C VAL A 149 -0.60 1.42 -3.92
N GLY A 150 -1.48 1.17 -4.88
CA GLY A 150 -2.71 0.42 -4.69
C GLY A 150 -2.86 -0.77 -5.61
N TYR A 151 -3.77 -1.68 -5.25
CA TYR A 151 -4.17 -2.82 -6.05
C TYR A 151 -5.13 -2.36 -7.14
N HIS A 152 -4.80 -2.61 -8.41
CA HIS A 152 -5.50 -2.00 -9.55
C HIS A 152 -6.96 -2.48 -9.66
N PRO A 153 -7.96 -1.58 -9.66
CA PRO A 153 -9.38 -1.97 -9.73
C PRO A 153 -9.71 -2.82 -10.95
N HIS A 154 -9.11 -2.55 -12.11
CA HIS A 154 -9.29 -3.38 -13.30
C HIS A 154 -8.92 -4.84 -13.02
N PHE A 155 -7.79 -5.11 -12.35
CA PHE A 155 -7.36 -6.47 -12.05
C PHE A 155 -8.36 -7.16 -11.13
N ILE A 156 -8.76 -6.50 -10.05
CA ILE A 156 -9.73 -7.05 -9.09
C ILE A 156 -11.07 -7.38 -9.79
N MET A 157 -11.60 -6.42 -10.55
CA MET A 157 -12.91 -6.56 -11.23
C MET A 157 -12.90 -7.62 -12.33
N THR A 158 -11.78 -7.72 -13.09
CA THR A 158 -11.67 -8.65 -14.21
C THR A 158 -11.40 -10.08 -13.77
N THR A 159 -10.53 -10.25 -12.75
CA THR A 159 -10.11 -11.58 -12.30
C THR A 159 -10.95 -12.12 -11.15
N GLY A 160 -11.56 -11.23 -10.36
CA GLY A 160 -12.26 -11.59 -9.12
C GLY A 160 -11.32 -12.15 -8.05
N ILE A 161 -10.05 -11.72 -8.08
CA ILE A 161 -9.03 -12.17 -7.12
C ILE A 161 -8.89 -11.08 -6.05
N PRO A 162 -9.23 -11.35 -4.77
CA PRO A 162 -8.96 -10.46 -3.65
C PRO A 162 -7.52 -10.58 -3.17
N THR A 163 -7.11 -9.72 -2.27
CA THR A 163 -5.95 -9.98 -1.42
C THR A 163 -6.23 -11.23 -0.59
N HIS A 164 -5.37 -12.24 -0.74
CA HIS A 164 -5.54 -13.55 -0.12
C HIS A 164 -4.19 -14.23 0.17
N PHE A 165 -4.25 -15.22 1.03
CA PHE A 165 -3.10 -16.08 1.35
C PHE A 165 -3.57 -17.53 1.53
N ASP A 166 -2.65 -18.48 1.42
CA ASP A 166 -2.91 -19.88 1.73
C ASP A 166 -2.51 -20.17 3.17
N ARG A 167 -3.40 -20.78 3.93
CA ARG A 167 -3.07 -21.34 5.26
C ARG A 167 -2.06 -22.49 5.12
N ALA A 168 -1.44 -22.86 6.22
CA ALA A 168 -0.55 -24.03 6.27
C ALA A 168 -1.23 -25.34 5.77
N THR A 169 -2.56 -25.39 5.84
CA THR A 169 -3.37 -26.49 5.29
C THR A 169 -3.53 -26.44 3.76
N GLY A 170 -3.08 -25.36 3.09
CA GLY A 170 -3.31 -25.10 1.67
C GLY A 170 -4.69 -24.51 1.36
N GLU A 171 -5.50 -24.19 2.38
CA GLU A 171 -6.80 -23.52 2.19
C GLU A 171 -6.61 -22.04 1.93
N PRO A 172 -7.11 -21.47 0.80
CA PRO A 172 -7.04 -20.06 0.53
C PRO A 172 -8.01 -19.27 1.40
N VAL A 173 -7.56 -18.15 1.93
CA VAL A 173 -8.36 -17.21 2.75
C VAL A 173 -8.21 -15.81 2.21
N ALA A 174 -9.32 -15.15 1.91
CA ALA A 174 -9.36 -13.75 1.51
C ALA A 174 -9.30 -12.82 2.72
N ILE A 175 -8.66 -11.68 2.54
CA ILE A 175 -8.72 -10.56 3.48
C ILE A 175 -9.79 -9.61 2.97
N GLU A 176 -10.57 -9.02 3.89
CA GLU A 176 -11.61 -8.05 3.56
C GLU A 176 -11.09 -7.01 2.55
N THR A 177 -11.76 -6.91 1.41
CA THR A 177 -11.34 -6.13 0.25
C THR A 177 -12.48 -5.27 -0.28
N TYR A 178 -12.16 -4.02 -0.61
CA TYR A 178 -13.04 -3.07 -1.29
C TYR A 178 -12.46 -2.72 -2.65
N VAL A 179 -13.31 -2.25 -3.57
CA VAL A 179 -12.88 -1.83 -4.90
C VAL A 179 -13.03 -0.33 -5.02
N HIS A 180 -11.91 0.35 -5.17
CA HIS A 180 -11.87 1.79 -5.42
C HIS A 180 -11.42 2.06 -6.85
N LEU A 181 -12.23 2.82 -7.60
CA LEU A 181 -11.80 3.29 -8.91
C LEU A 181 -10.70 4.35 -8.77
N LEU A 182 -9.89 4.52 -9.81
CA LEU A 182 -8.87 5.58 -9.82
C LEU A 182 -9.48 6.97 -9.61
N SER A 183 -10.72 7.17 -10.07
CA SER A 183 -11.49 8.40 -9.83
C SER A 183 -11.88 8.61 -8.36
N ASP A 184 -12.02 7.54 -7.57
CA ASP A 184 -12.31 7.64 -6.13
C ASP A 184 -11.10 8.19 -5.38
N HIS A 185 -9.89 7.73 -5.75
CA HIS A 185 -8.63 8.28 -5.25
C HIS A 185 -8.47 9.76 -5.59
N VAL A 186 -8.75 10.13 -6.86
CA VAL A 186 -8.70 11.54 -7.30
C VAL A 186 -9.68 12.41 -6.48
N SER A 187 -10.88 11.92 -6.26
CA SER A 187 -11.93 12.64 -5.51
C SER A 187 -11.54 12.82 -4.05
N ALA A 188 -11.03 11.75 -3.39
CA ALA A 188 -10.61 11.78 -1.99
C ALA A 188 -9.39 12.69 -1.77
N ALA A 189 -8.38 12.60 -2.64
CA ALA A 189 -7.18 13.42 -2.57
C ALA A 189 -7.50 14.92 -2.76
N ARG A 190 -8.34 15.26 -3.76
CA ARG A 190 -8.77 16.65 -3.97
C ARG A 190 -9.54 17.21 -2.78
N ALA A 191 -10.42 16.41 -2.17
CA ALA A 191 -11.14 16.81 -0.96
C ALA A 191 -10.19 17.08 0.23
N ALA A 192 -9.03 16.41 0.25
CA ALA A 192 -7.97 16.63 1.23
C ALA A 192 -7.00 17.78 0.86
N GLY A 193 -7.23 18.50 -0.26
CA GLY A 193 -6.38 19.60 -0.72
C GLY A 193 -5.10 19.15 -1.43
N LEU A 194 -5.01 17.88 -1.85
CA LEU A 194 -3.87 17.34 -2.57
C LEU A 194 -4.08 17.42 -4.10
N SER A 195 -3.00 17.56 -4.84
CA SER A 195 -2.98 17.62 -6.30
C SER A 195 -2.19 16.46 -6.89
N LEU A 196 -2.76 15.77 -7.91
CA LEU A 196 -2.06 14.70 -8.60
C LEU A 196 -0.87 15.26 -9.39
N GLY A 197 0.33 14.81 -9.06
CA GLY A 197 1.55 15.17 -9.75
C GLY A 197 1.99 14.12 -10.77
N GLU A 198 1.80 12.85 -10.45
CA GLU A 198 2.20 11.73 -11.30
C GLU A 198 1.36 10.48 -10.99
N MET A 199 1.13 9.67 -12.01
CA MET A 199 0.53 8.35 -11.88
C MET A 199 1.27 7.35 -12.77
N ARG A 200 1.46 6.14 -12.27
CA ARG A 200 2.05 5.00 -13.01
C ARG A 200 1.26 3.73 -12.74
N GLU A 201 1.22 2.87 -13.74
CA GLU A 201 0.58 1.56 -13.64
C GLU A 201 1.60 0.45 -13.87
N ARG A 202 1.46 -0.67 -13.18
CA ARG A 202 2.28 -1.85 -13.32
C ARG A 202 1.51 -2.94 -14.05
N LEU A 203 2.02 -3.32 -15.22
CA LEU A 203 1.49 -4.45 -15.99
C LEU A 203 2.22 -5.74 -15.61
N VAL A 204 1.53 -6.87 -15.73
CA VAL A 204 2.17 -8.18 -15.72
C VAL A 204 2.92 -8.35 -17.04
N ASP A 205 4.21 -8.07 -17.04
CA ASP A 205 5.10 -8.16 -18.20
C ASP A 205 5.92 -9.47 -18.23
N ASP A 206 6.74 -9.66 -19.25
CA ASP A 206 7.57 -10.84 -19.43
C ASP A 206 8.60 -11.01 -18.31
N ARG A 207 9.13 -9.92 -17.76
CA ARG A 207 10.03 -9.96 -16.63
C ARG A 207 9.33 -10.52 -15.39
N TRP A 208 8.13 -10.04 -15.09
CA TRP A 208 7.34 -10.55 -13.98
C TRP A 208 7.03 -12.04 -14.16
N ILE A 209 6.57 -12.43 -15.37
CA ILE A 209 6.25 -13.85 -15.69
C ILE A 209 7.50 -14.73 -15.54
N THR A 210 8.68 -14.25 -15.94
CA THR A 210 9.94 -14.99 -15.74
C THR A 210 10.24 -15.23 -14.27
N LEU A 211 10.03 -14.20 -13.42
CA LEU A 211 10.22 -14.31 -11.98
C LEU A 211 9.13 -15.15 -11.29
N ARG A 212 7.91 -15.11 -11.82
CA ARG A 212 6.72 -15.73 -11.24
C ARG A 212 5.82 -16.32 -12.33
N PRO A 213 6.09 -17.53 -12.85
CA PRO A 213 5.36 -18.13 -13.97
C PRO A 213 3.85 -18.28 -13.75
N ARG A 214 3.40 -18.35 -12.50
CA ARG A 214 1.97 -18.38 -12.14
C ARG A 214 1.17 -17.16 -12.61
N TRP A 215 1.85 -16.05 -12.94
CA TRP A 215 1.23 -14.82 -13.44
C TRP A 215 1.02 -14.78 -14.96
N ALA A 216 1.52 -15.79 -15.70
CA ALA A 216 1.38 -15.85 -17.17
C ALA A 216 -0.06 -15.67 -17.68
N PRO A 217 -1.12 -16.20 -17.03
CA PRO A 217 -2.50 -15.97 -17.46
C PRO A 217 -2.94 -14.50 -17.43
N TYR A 218 -2.23 -13.66 -16.70
CA TYR A 218 -2.55 -12.24 -16.50
C TYR A 218 -1.64 -11.29 -17.28
N ARG A 219 -0.90 -11.82 -18.26
CA ARG A 219 -0.04 -11.00 -19.14
C ARG A 219 -0.80 -9.76 -19.64
N ASN A 220 -0.15 -8.59 -19.57
CA ASN A 220 -0.68 -7.28 -19.97
C ASN A 220 -1.88 -6.76 -19.15
N HIS A 221 -2.27 -7.43 -18.05
CA HIS A 221 -3.23 -6.83 -17.12
C HIS A 221 -2.52 -5.80 -16.22
N PRO A 222 -3.08 -4.61 -16.02
CA PRO A 222 -2.61 -3.71 -14.98
C PRO A 222 -3.00 -4.30 -13.61
N VAL A 223 -2.02 -4.53 -12.74
CA VAL A 223 -2.21 -5.22 -11.46
C VAL A 223 -2.08 -4.31 -10.26
N SER A 224 -1.27 -3.28 -10.37
CA SER A 224 -1.12 -2.24 -9.36
C SER A 224 -0.86 -0.89 -10.00
N PHE A 225 -1.00 0.17 -9.23
CA PHE A 225 -0.75 1.54 -9.65
C PHE A 225 -0.05 2.31 -8.54
N ALA A 226 0.66 3.37 -8.90
CA ALA A 226 1.22 4.35 -7.98
C ALA A 226 0.72 5.74 -8.32
N MET A 227 0.38 6.54 -7.32
CA MET A 227 0.00 7.94 -7.45
C MET A 227 0.85 8.78 -6.51
N ALA A 228 1.47 9.86 -7.03
CA ALA A 228 2.17 10.87 -6.24
C ALA A 228 1.33 12.14 -6.17
N TRP A 229 0.97 12.55 -4.96
CA TRP A 229 0.10 13.67 -4.64
C TRP A 229 0.89 14.77 -3.93
N GLY A 230 0.93 15.96 -4.48
CA GLY A 230 1.60 17.11 -3.86
C GLY A 230 0.66 17.89 -2.94
N LYS A 231 1.15 18.31 -1.78
CA LYS A 231 0.51 19.29 -0.92
C LYS A 231 1.02 20.69 -1.33
N PRO A 232 0.13 21.65 -1.66
CA PRO A 232 0.50 23.02 -1.97
C PRO A 232 1.28 23.73 -0.86
#